data_f35b0e145cbc6f2e09ea4f57f39c56ed
#
_entry.id   f35b0e145cbc6f2e09ea4f57f39c56ed
#
_cell.length_a   1.000
_cell.length_b   1.000
_cell.length_c   1.000
_cell.angle_alpha   90.00
_cell.angle_beta   90.00
_cell.angle_gamma   90.00
#
_symmetry.space_group_name_H-M   'P 1'
#
loop_
_entity.id
_entity.type
_entity.pdbx_description
1 polymer ?
#
loop_
_entity_poly.entity_id
_entity_poly.type
_entity_poly.pdbx_seq_one_letter_code
_entity_poly.pdbx_strand_id
1 'polypeptide(L)'
;METLAPPVVAVVVAHTPGPWFEETLASLHTQDYAELSVLVLDVASTEDLTARVAAVLPTAYVRHLDENRGFGAAVNEVMAMVDGADYYLVCHDDVALFPDTVHLLVEEAFRSNAGIVSPKVVSWADPERLVHVGMTVDKGGSVVDRVQPNEIDHGQHDAVRDVFVAPGGCTLVRADLFAELGGYDTAVVAMGEDLDLCWRAQVVGARIIVAPDARVRHLEELAGGARALDPALLASTGEEAAAHPVTLQELQRRHELLAVFKCYGRFHLIRVVPQVLVMAIGE
;
A
#
# COMPACT_ATOMS: atom_id res chain seq x y z
N MET A 1 15.47 -20.20 -24.82
CA MET A 1 14.41 -20.42 -23.84
C MET A 1 13.87 -19.02 -23.55
N GLU A 2 12.75 -18.65 -24.14
CA GLU A 2 12.06 -17.42 -23.70
C GLU A 2 11.71 -17.64 -22.23
N THR A 3 12.28 -16.82 -21.35
CA THR A 3 11.82 -16.74 -19.96
C THR A 3 10.46 -16.10 -20.04
N LEU A 4 9.39 -16.88 -19.85
CA LEU A 4 8.04 -16.32 -19.65
C LEU A 4 8.13 -15.29 -18.51
N ALA A 5 7.58 -14.12 -18.76
CA ALA A 5 7.47 -13.10 -17.72
C ALA A 5 6.62 -13.68 -16.56
N PRO A 6 7.03 -13.47 -15.28
CA PRO A 6 6.26 -14.02 -14.16
C PRO A 6 4.86 -13.37 -14.09
N PRO A 7 3.80 -14.16 -13.82
CA PRO A 7 2.46 -13.65 -13.72
C PRO A 7 2.29 -12.63 -12.58
N VAL A 8 1.75 -11.45 -12.91
CA VAL A 8 1.42 -10.38 -11.97
C VAL A 8 -0.09 -10.19 -11.93
N VAL A 9 -0.67 -10.16 -10.73
CA VAL A 9 -2.07 -9.75 -10.52
C VAL A 9 -2.08 -8.39 -9.84
N ALA A 10 -2.51 -7.37 -10.58
CA ALA A 10 -2.76 -6.05 -10.00
C ALA A 10 -4.13 -6.07 -9.30
N VAL A 11 -4.13 -5.72 -8.02
CA VAL A 11 -5.34 -5.66 -7.18
C VAL A 11 -5.60 -4.20 -6.84
N VAL A 12 -6.64 -3.63 -7.42
CA VAL A 12 -7.08 -2.26 -7.17
C VAL A 12 -8.21 -2.27 -6.16
N VAL A 13 -7.99 -1.68 -4.99
CA VAL A 13 -9.02 -1.57 -3.95
C VAL A 13 -9.74 -0.24 -4.09
N ALA A 14 -11.02 -0.29 -4.40
CA ALA A 14 -11.87 0.88 -4.63
C ALA A 14 -13.06 0.92 -3.66
N HIS A 15 -13.26 2.06 -3.01
CA HIS A 15 -14.43 2.35 -2.19
C HIS A 15 -14.98 3.73 -2.57
N THR A 16 -16.10 3.74 -3.31
CA THR A 16 -16.74 4.97 -3.81
C THR A 16 -15.72 5.94 -4.45
N PRO A 17 -14.98 5.49 -5.48
CA PRO A 17 -13.88 6.26 -6.07
C PRO A 17 -14.41 7.48 -6.83
N GLY A 18 -13.62 8.56 -6.80
CA GLY A 18 -13.90 9.78 -7.53
C GLY A 18 -13.57 9.71 -9.05
N PRO A 19 -13.50 10.86 -9.73
CA PRO A 19 -13.29 10.92 -11.18
C PRO A 19 -11.87 10.54 -11.62
N TRP A 20 -10.94 10.38 -10.72
CA TRP A 20 -9.57 9.91 -11.01
C TRP A 20 -9.49 8.41 -11.31
N PHE A 21 -10.53 7.64 -10.93
CA PHE A 21 -10.53 6.19 -11.03
C PHE A 21 -10.35 5.68 -12.47
N GLU A 22 -10.97 6.36 -13.43
CA GLU A 22 -10.81 6.04 -14.85
C GLU A 22 -9.36 6.21 -15.32
N GLU A 23 -8.62 7.18 -14.78
CA GLU A 23 -7.20 7.38 -15.07
C GLU A 23 -6.34 6.28 -14.43
N THR A 24 -6.66 5.85 -13.21
CA THR A 24 -6.04 4.68 -12.56
C THR A 24 -6.22 3.44 -13.44
N LEU A 25 -7.43 3.14 -13.89
CA LEU A 25 -7.71 2.00 -14.76
C LEU A 25 -7.00 2.10 -16.11
N ALA A 26 -7.00 3.27 -16.74
CA ALA A 26 -6.32 3.52 -18.00
C ALA A 26 -4.82 3.32 -17.89
N SER A 27 -4.22 3.71 -16.77
CA SER A 27 -2.79 3.52 -16.51
C SER A 27 -2.40 2.04 -16.41
N LEU A 28 -3.27 1.20 -15.85
CA LEU A 28 -3.08 -0.25 -15.81
C LEU A 28 -3.29 -0.90 -17.19
N HIS A 29 -4.23 -0.37 -17.98
CA HIS A 29 -4.47 -0.85 -19.35
C HIS A 29 -3.28 -0.62 -20.28
N THR A 30 -2.49 0.42 -20.03
CA THR A 30 -1.37 0.83 -20.89
C THR A 30 -0.01 0.30 -20.44
N GLN A 31 0.03 -0.62 -19.45
CA GLN A 31 1.29 -1.21 -19.01
C GLN A 31 1.92 -2.08 -20.12
N ASP A 32 3.24 -2.00 -20.26
CA ASP A 32 4.04 -2.78 -21.22
C ASP A 32 4.41 -4.20 -20.70
N TYR A 33 3.63 -4.74 -19.80
CA TYR A 33 3.86 -6.05 -19.17
C TYR A 33 2.84 -7.09 -19.64
N ALA A 34 3.32 -8.13 -20.34
CA ALA A 34 2.43 -9.09 -21.02
C ALA A 34 1.61 -9.98 -20.08
N GLU A 35 2.19 -10.40 -18.94
CA GLU A 35 1.56 -11.33 -17.99
C GLU A 35 0.90 -10.56 -16.81
N LEU A 36 0.22 -9.44 -17.12
CA LEU A 36 -0.54 -8.64 -16.17
C LEU A 36 -2.03 -8.97 -16.25
N SER A 37 -2.60 -9.40 -15.14
CA SER A 37 -4.05 -9.46 -14.92
C SER A 37 -4.48 -8.39 -13.93
N VAL A 38 -5.66 -7.80 -14.13
CA VAL A 38 -6.18 -6.76 -13.22
C VAL A 38 -7.45 -7.24 -12.56
N LEU A 39 -7.51 -7.10 -11.25
CA LEU A 39 -8.65 -7.36 -10.39
C LEU A 39 -9.02 -6.09 -9.63
N VAL A 40 -10.24 -5.63 -9.82
CA VAL A 40 -10.80 -4.49 -9.09
C VAL A 40 -11.68 -5.02 -7.96
N LEU A 41 -11.37 -4.61 -6.74
CA LEU A 41 -12.20 -4.87 -5.56
C LEU A 41 -13.09 -3.66 -5.33
N ASP A 42 -14.37 -3.84 -5.61
CA ASP A 42 -15.40 -2.85 -5.29
C ASP A 42 -15.87 -3.10 -3.85
N VAL A 43 -15.32 -2.32 -2.92
CA VAL A 43 -15.53 -2.51 -1.47
C VAL A 43 -16.69 -1.64 -1.02
N ALA A 44 -17.90 -2.19 -1.01
CA ALA A 44 -19.13 -1.52 -0.54
C ALA A 44 -19.31 -0.10 -1.12
N SER A 45 -19.01 0.09 -2.41
CA SER A 45 -19.25 1.38 -3.06
C SER A 45 -20.72 1.71 -3.15
N THR A 46 -21.05 2.99 -3.16
CA THR A 46 -22.41 3.49 -3.27
C THR A 46 -23.04 3.21 -4.66
N GLU A 47 -22.21 2.97 -5.67
CA GLU A 47 -22.59 2.59 -7.03
C GLU A 47 -21.82 1.36 -7.48
N ASP A 48 -22.40 0.55 -8.37
CA ASP A 48 -21.72 -0.59 -9.00
C ASP A 48 -20.62 -0.09 -9.95
N LEU A 49 -19.37 -0.43 -9.66
CA LEU A 49 -18.21 -0.03 -10.44
C LEU A 49 -18.04 -0.84 -11.73
N THR A 50 -18.77 -1.92 -11.93
CA THR A 50 -18.62 -2.84 -13.08
C THR A 50 -18.68 -2.13 -14.41
N ALA A 51 -19.64 -1.22 -14.59
CA ALA A 51 -19.79 -0.48 -15.84
C ALA A 51 -18.65 0.53 -16.06
N ARG A 52 -18.17 1.22 -15.01
CA ARG A 52 -17.04 2.13 -15.08
C ARG A 52 -15.74 1.39 -15.44
N VAL A 53 -15.51 0.25 -14.80
CA VAL A 53 -14.35 -0.61 -15.10
C VAL A 53 -14.39 -1.12 -16.52
N ALA A 54 -15.52 -1.69 -16.96
CA ALA A 54 -15.66 -2.27 -18.31
C ALA A 54 -15.48 -1.23 -19.43
N ALA A 55 -15.82 0.03 -19.17
CA ALA A 55 -15.66 1.11 -20.15
C ALA A 55 -14.19 1.45 -20.45
N VAL A 56 -13.27 1.25 -19.48
CA VAL A 56 -11.86 1.64 -19.59
C VAL A 56 -10.96 0.40 -19.70
N LEU A 57 -11.21 -0.62 -18.91
CA LEU A 57 -10.40 -1.83 -18.82
C LEU A 57 -11.29 -3.09 -18.88
N PRO A 58 -11.83 -3.43 -20.07
CA PRO A 58 -12.80 -4.52 -20.24
C PRO A 58 -12.24 -5.90 -19.91
N THR A 59 -10.92 -6.05 -19.80
CA THR A 59 -10.23 -7.29 -19.43
C THR A 59 -10.09 -7.47 -17.91
N ALA A 60 -10.39 -6.44 -17.12
CA ALA A 60 -10.31 -6.53 -15.67
C ALA A 60 -11.46 -7.36 -15.09
N TYR A 61 -11.15 -8.12 -14.06
CA TYR A 61 -12.15 -8.76 -13.22
C TYR A 61 -12.64 -7.78 -12.16
N VAL A 62 -13.93 -7.77 -11.87
CA VAL A 62 -14.52 -6.96 -10.79
C VAL A 62 -15.09 -7.89 -9.75
N ARG A 63 -14.69 -7.70 -8.50
CA ARG A 63 -15.23 -8.40 -7.34
C ARG A 63 -15.88 -7.39 -6.41
N HIS A 64 -17.19 -7.50 -6.23
CA HIS A 64 -17.93 -6.72 -5.24
C HIS A 64 -17.87 -7.38 -3.87
N LEU A 65 -17.61 -6.56 -2.83
CA LEU A 65 -17.66 -6.92 -1.42
C LEU A 65 -18.74 -6.09 -0.74
N ASP A 66 -19.67 -6.75 -0.06
CA ASP A 66 -20.86 -6.11 0.53
C ASP A 66 -20.53 -5.21 1.74
N GLU A 67 -19.38 -5.43 2.38
CA GLU A 67 -18.96 -4.74 3.59
C GLU A 67 -17.56 -4.15 3.44
N ASN A 68 -17.37 -2.93 3.95
CA ASN A 68 -16.05 -2.33 4.09
C ASN A 68 -15.45 -2.72 5.45
N ARG A 69 -14.54 -3.69 5.45
CA ARG A 69 -13.80 -4.14 6.62
C ARG A 69 -12.34 -3.67 6.64
N GLY A 70 -12.02 -2.67 5.81
CA GLY A 70 -10.70 -2.10 5.65
C GLY A 70 -9.92 -2.68 4.47
N PHE A 71 -8.90 -1.93 4.05
CA PHE A 71 -8.07 -2.23 2.88
C PHE A 71 -7.46 -3.64 2.96
N GLY A 72 -6.75 -3.94 4.05
CA GLY A 72 -6.07 -5.21 4.20
C GLY A 72 -7.02 -6.40 4.24
N ALA A 73 -8.18 -6.27 4.88
CA ALA A 73 -9.19 -7.32 4.94
C ALA A 73 -9.76 -7.63 3.55
N ALA A 74 -10.06 -6.59 2.74
CA ALA A 74 -10.53 -6.74 1.37
C ALA A 74 -9.52 -7.45 0.48
N VAL A 75 -8.25 -7.05 0.55
CA VAL A 75 -7.15 -7.70 -0.20
C VAL A 75 -7.02 -9.17 0.20
N ASN A 76 -6.99 -9.48 1.49
CA ASN A 76 -6.83 -10.86 1.98
C ASN A 76 -7.95 -11.78 1.48
N GLU A 77 -9.20 -11.31 1.49
CA GLU A 77 -10.35 -12.12 1.07
C GLU A 77 -10.20 -12.62 -0.37
N VAL A 78 -9.66 -11.77 -1.24
CA VAL A 78 -9.57 -12.08 -2.65
C VAL A 78 -8.26 -12.79 -3.00
N MET A 79 -7.15 -12.42 -2.37
CA MET A 79 -5.87 -13.08 -2.61
C MET A 79 -5.90 -14.57 -2.26
N ALA A 80 -6.73 -14.97 -1.30
CA ALA A 80 -6.97 -16.37 -0.96
C ALA A 80 -7.62 -17.19 -2.11
N MET A 81 -8.18 -16.51 -3.13
CA MET A 81 -8.85 -17.14 -4.27
C MET A 81 -8.05 -17.02 -5.58
N VAL A 82 -6.94 -16.28 -5.57
CA VAL A 82 -6.10 -16.08 -6.75
C VAL A 82 -5.02 -17.15 -6.81
N ASP A 83 -5.07 -17.98 -7.85
CA ASP A 83 -4.06 -18.99 -8.11
C ASP A 83 -3.12 -18.57 -9.24
N GLY A 84 -1.85 -18.99 -9.14
CA GLY A 84 -0.87 -18.89 -10.22
C GLY A 84 -0.21 -17.52 -10.38
N ALA A 85 -0.39 -16.58 -9.45
CA ALA A 85 0.36 -15.34 -9.41
C ALA A 85 1.75 -15.57 -8.79
N ASP A 86 2.80 -15.01 -9.41
CA ASP A 86 4.13 -14.92 -8.80
C ASP A 86 4.26 -13.64 -7.96
N TYR A 87 3.55 -12.58 -8.39
CA TYR A 87 3.52 -11.30 -7.70
C TYR A 87 2.11 -10.73 -7.63
N TYR A 88 1.85 -10.00 -6.57
CA TYR A 88 0.71 -9.11 -6.42
C TYR A 88 1.17 -7.66 -6.51
N LEU A 89 0.53 -6.86 -7.37
CA LEU A 89 0.67 -5.42 -7.38
C LEU A 89 -0.56 -4.83 -6.68
N VAL A 90 -0.40 -4.45 -5.42
CA VAL A 90 -1.51 -3.91 -4.62
C VAL A 90 -1.59 -2.41 -4.83
N CYS A 91 -2.74 -1.92 -5.28
CA CYS A 91 -2.94 -0.53 -5.66
C CYS A 91 -4.17 0.09 -4.97
N HIS A 92 -4.07 1.38 -4.66
CA HIS A 92 -5.23 2.21 -4.36
C HIS A 92 -5.96 2.61 -5.64
N ASP A 93 -7.20 3.10 -5.50
CA ASP A 93 -8.04 3.58 -6.61
C ASP A 93 -7.67 5.00 -7.10
N ASP A 94 -6.69 5.64 -6.46
CA ASP A 94 -6.21 6.99 -6.72
C ASP A 94 -4.71 7.04 -7.08
N VAL A 95 -4.21 5.94 -7.68
CA VAL A 95 -2.83 5.82 -8.19
C VAL A 95 -2.84 5.63 -9.71
N ALA A 96 -2.00 6.37 -10.42
CA ALA A 96 -1.79 6.18 -11.87
C ALA A 96 -0.33 5.81 -12.16
N LEU A 97 -0.14 4.67 -12.83
CA LEU A 97 1.16 4.11 -13.15
C LEU A 97 1.73 4.75 -14.43
N PHE A 98 3.05 4.92 -14.52
CA PHE A 98 3.71 5.15 -15.80
C PHE A 98 3.75 3.85 -16.61
N PRO A 99 3.86 3.90 -17.96
CA PRO A 99 3.62 2.71 -18.81
C PRO A 99 4.56 1.53 -18.55
N ASP A 100 5.75 1.75 -18.05
CA ASP A 100 6.81 0.78 -17.77
C ASP A 100 6.91 0.35 -16.30
N THR A 101 6.01 0.85 -15.44
CA THR A 101 6.10 0.66 -13.98
C THR A 101 6.11 -0.81 -13.58
N VAL A 102 5.19 -1.63 -14.10
CA VAL A 102 5.08 -3.05 -13.71
C VAL A 102 6.35 -3.81 -14.14
N HIS A 103 6.80 -3.56 -15.35
CA HIS A 103 8.03 -4.16 -15.89
C HIS A 103 9.24 -3.88 -14.97
N LEU A 104 9.47 -2.60 -14.67
CA LEU A 104 10.59 -2.16 -13.83
C LEU A 104 10.52 -2.69 -12.39
N LEU A 105 9.33 -2.76 -11.81
CA LEU A 105 9.16 -3.35 -10.47
C LEU A 105 9.51 -4.84 -10.45
N VAL A 106 9.04 -5.60 -11.45
CA VAL A 106 9.32 -7.04 -11.53
C VAL A 106 10.79 -7.32 -11.81
N GLU A 107 11.39 -6.57 -12.75
CA GLU A 107 12.82 -6.69 -13.06
C GLU A 107 13.66 -6.43 -11.80
N GLU A 108 13.34 -5.39 -11.05
CA GLU A 108 14.09 -5.05 -9.84
C GLU A 108 13.84 -6.06 -8.71
N ALA A 109 12.61 -6.58 -8.55
CA ALA A 109 12.31 -7.64 -7.59
C ALA A 109 13.19 -8.87 -7.84
N PHE A 110 13.32 -9.28 -9.11
CA PHE A 110 14.15 -10.40 -9.52
C PHE A 110 15.64 -10.11 -9.31
N ARG A 111 16.14 -8.95 -9.79
CA ARG A 111 17.55 -8.55 -9.72
C ARG A 111 18.05 -8.46 -8.28
N SER A 112 17.23 -7.92 -7.38
CA SER A 112 17.58 -7.68 -5.98
C SER A 112 17.18 -8.81 -5.05
N ASN A 113 16.48 -9.84 -5.55
CA ASN A 113 15.82 -10.88 -4.74
C ASN A 113 14.96 -10.27 -3.62
N ALA A 114 14.21 -9.20 -3.95
CA ALA A 114 13.37 -8.51 -3.00
C ALA A 114 12.00 -9.21 -2.86
N GLY A 115 11.48 -9.23 -1.64
CA GLY A 115 10.13 -9.73 -1.35
C GLY A 115 9.05 -8.67 -1.56
N ILE A 116 9.42 -7.40 -1.36
CA ILE A 116 8.52 -6.24 -1.53
C ILE A 116 9.30 -5.14 -2.27
N VAL A 117 8.67 -4.56 -3.30
CA VAL A 117 9.24 -3.47 -4.09
C VAL A 117 8.23 -2.35 -4.22
N SER A 118 8.63 -1.13 -3.87
CA SER A 118 7.84 0.07 -4.11
C SER A 118 8.39 0.91 -5.26
N PRO A 119 7.54 1.60 -6.03
CA PRO A 119 7.97 2.61 -6.99
C PRO A 119 8.39 3.91 -6.30
N LYS A 120 8.93 4.84 -7.06
CA LYS A 120 8.98 6.26 -6.74
C LYS A 120 7.57 6.84 -6.90
N VAL A 121 7.02 7.38 -5.83
CA VAL A 121 5.71 8.01 -5.82
C VAL A 121 5.87 9.51 -6.01
N VAL A 122 5.20 10.05 -7.03
CA VAL A 122 5.19 11.48 -7.34
C VAL A 122 3.77 12.05 -7.24
N SER A 123 3.67 13.37 -7.12
CA SER A 123 2.40 14.05 -7.03
C SER A 123 1.55 13.82 -8.29
N TRP A 124 0.25 13.62 -8.09
CA TRP A 124 -0.70 13.47 -9.19
C TRP A 124 -0.72 14.68 -10.12
N ALA A 125 -0.73 15.89 -9.55
CA ALA A 125 -0.84 17.13 -10.30
C ALA A 125 0.50 17.61 -10.88
N ASP A 126 1.63 17.26 -10.25
CA ASP A 126 2.96 17.73 -10.63
C ASP A 126 3.98 16.59 -10.49
N PRO A 127 4.20 15.79 -11.56
CA PRO A 127 5.10 14.63 -11.50
C PRO A 127 6.59 14.95 -11.26
N GLU A 128 6.97 16.23 -11.20
CA GLU A 128 8.29 16.65 -10.76
C GLU A 128 8.41 16.74 -9.22
N ARG A 129 7.28 16.65 -8.49
CA ARG A 129 7.25 16.65 -7.03
C ARG A 129 7.22 15.24 -6.49
N LEU A 130 8.14 14.97 -5.59
CA LEU A 130 8.19 13.72 -4.85
C LEU A 130 7.09 13.70 -3.77
N VAL A 131 6.48 12.52 -3.61
CA VAL A 131 5.57 12.20 -2.52
C VAL A 131 6.25 11.21 -1.60
N HIS A 132 6.65 10.04 -2.12
CA HIS A 132 7.37 9.03 -1.35
C HIS A 132 8.46 8.35 -2.19
N VAL A 133 9.60 8.05 -1.56
CA VAL A 133 10.67 7.21 -2.15
C VAL A 133 11.14 6.21 -1.09
N GLY A 134 10.20 5.34 -0.66
CA GLY A 134 10.38 4.50 0.51
C GLY A 134 10.37 5.30 1.80
N MET A 135 10.07 4.61 2.91
CA MET A 135 10.01 5.22 4.24
C MET A 135 10.87 4.43 5.22
N THR A 136 11.15 5.03 6.36
CA THR A 136 11.86 4.43 7.48
C THR A 136 11.01 4.51 8.74
N VAL A 137 11.47 3.96 9.85
CA VAL A 137 10.84 4.12 11.16
C VAL A 137 11.84 4.64 12.17
N ASP A 138 11.38 5.47 13.07
CA ASP A 138 12.18 5.90 14.21
C ASP A 138 12.23 4.82 15.32
N LYS A 139 12.94 5.11 16.39
CA LYS A 139 13.06 4.18 17.54
C LYS A 139 11.72 3.93 18.27
N GLY A 140 10.78 4.84 18.14
CA GLY A 140 9.42 4.75 18.70
C GLY A 140 8.44 3.99 17.78
N GLY A 141 8.89 3.58 16.59
CA GLY A 141 8.08 2.90 15.61
C GLY A 141 7.23 3.84 14.74
N SER A 142 7.43 5.14 14.83
CA SER A 142 6.75 6.09 13.95
C SER A 142 7.37 6.07 12.56
N VAL A 143 6.50 6.05 11.56
CA VAL A 143 6.92 6.14 10.15
C VAL A 143 7.49 7.51 9.85
N VAL A 144 8.64 7.53 9.19
CA VAL A 144 9.35 8.76 8.79
C VAL A 144 9.62 8.69 7.30
N ASP A 145 9.12 9.67 6.59
CA ASP A 145 9.38 9.80 5.16
C ASP A 145 10.85 10.13 4.88
N ARG A 146 11.33 9.70 3.74
CA ARG A 146 12.67 10.05 3.24
C ARG A 146 12.66 11.30 2.38
N VAL A 147 11.48 11.77 2.00
CA VAL A 147 11.25 12.94 1.16
C VAL A 147 10.77 14.10 2.03
N GLN A 148 11.26 15.30 1.75
CA GLN A 148 10.78 16.52 2.41
C GLN A 148 9.46 16.99 1.78
N PRO A 149 8.57 17.65 2.53
CA PRO A 149 7.37 18.22 1.96
C PRO A 149 7.66 19.13 0.75
N ASN A 150 6.99 18.90 -0.37
CA ASN A 150 7.17 19.63 -1.63
C ASN A 150 8.56 19.50 -2.28
N GLU A 151 9.32 18.46 -1.99
CA GLU A 151 10.62 18.20 -2.60
C GLU A 151 10.48 17.98 -4.11
N ILE A 152 11.35 18.67 -4.89
CA ILE A 152 11.42 18.49 -6.35
C ILE A 152 12.38 17.36 -6.67
N ASP A 153 12.01 16.53 -7.63
CA ASP A 153 12.85 15.45 -8.15
C ASP A 153 13.96 16.01 -9.05
N HIS A 154 15.19 15.90 -8.57
CA HIS A 154 16.41 16.23 -9.32
C HIS A 154 17.31 14.99 -9.48
N GLY A 155 16.75 13.79 -9.32
CA GLY A 155 17.50 12.55 -9.36
C GLY A 155 18.21 12.18 -8.04
N GLN A 156 17.99 12.93 -6.95
CA GLN A 156 18.64 12.69 -5.64
C GLN A 156 18.21 11.36 -4.99
N HIS A 157 17.13 10.76 -5.45
CA HIS A 157 16.61 9.49 -4.98
C HIS A 157 16.58 8.38 -6.05
N ASP A 158 17.37 8.48 -7.12
CA ASP A 158 17.36 7.53 -8.25
C ASP A 158 18.12 6.22 -7.98
N ALA A 159 18.74 6.08 -6.82
CA ALA A 159 19.40 4.82 -6.48
C ALA A 159 18.40 3.83 -5.85
N VAL A 160 18.38 2.59 -6.34
CA VAL A 160 17.70 1.47 -5.67
C VAL A 160 18.25 1.31 -4.27
N ARG A 161 17.38 1.25 -3.27
CA ARG A 161 17.77 1.18 -1.86
C ARG A 161 16.85 0.27 -1.06
N ASP A 162 17.45 -0.35 -0.05
CA ASP A 162 16.69 -0.97 1.02
C ASP A 162 15.96 0.12 1.82
N VAL A 163 14.68 -0.14 2.09
CA VAL A 163 13.80 0.74 2.87
C VAL A 163 13.12 -0.06 3.97
N PHE A 164 12.64 0.62 5.01
CA PHE A 164 11.93 -0.08 6.07
C PHE A 164 10.47 -0.31 5.69
N VAL A 165 9.84 0.67 5.07
CA VAL A 165 8.45 0.61 4.62
C VAL A 165 8.38 0.95 3.14
N ALA A 166 7.73 0.09 2.37
CA ALA A 166 7.22 0.39 1.05
C ALA A 166 5.91 1.17 1.23
N PRO A 167 5.83 2.45 0.80
CA PRO A 167 4.61 3.24 0.99
C PRO A 167 3.41 2.56 0.33
N GLY A 168 2.26 2.65 0.99
CA GLY A 168 0.98 2.23 0.41
C GLY A 168 0.68 2.93 -0.91
N GLY A 169 -0.45 2.61 -1.50
CA GLY A 169 -0.86 3.18 -2.78
C GLY A 169 -0.46 2.35 -3.98
N CYS A 170 0.80 1.92 -4.10
CA CYS A 170 1.24 0.96 -5.13
C CYS A 170 2.47 0.19 -4.64
N THR A 171 2.33 -1.13 -4.47
CA THR A 171 3.43 -1.97 -3.97
C THR A 171 3.38 -3.34 -4.62
N LEU A 172 4.52 -3.79 -5.15
CA LEU A 172 4.71 -5.16 -5.67
C LEU A 172 5.17 -6.06 -4.53
N VAL A 173 4.45 -7.16 -4.30
CA VAL A 173 4.74 -8.15 -3.26
C VAL A 173 4.82 -9.54 -3.88
N ARG A 174 5.82 -10.33 -3.53
CA ARG A 174 5.88 -11.75 -3.93
C ARG A 174 4.71 -12.51 -3.32
N ALA A 175 4.04 -13.31 -4.14
CA ALA A 175 2.85 -14.05 -3.72
C ALA A 175 3.15 -15.08 -2.63
N ASP A 176 4.28 -15.78 -2.70
CA ASP A 176 4.73 -16.74 -1.68
C ASP A 176 5.01 -16.06 -0.33
N LEU A 177 5.67 -14.89 -0.33
CA LEU A 177 5.91 -14.11 0.88
C LEU A 177 4.58 -13.61 1.49
N PHE A 178 3.67 -13.09 0.65
CA PHE A 178 2.37 -12.63 1.12
C PHE A 178 1.59 -13.76 1.81
N ALA A 179 1.59 -14.95 1.22
CA ALA A 179 0.97 -16.14 1.80
C ALA A 179 1.67 -16.59 3.11
N GLU A 180 3.01 -16.59 3.16
CA GLU A 180 3.79 -16.94 4.35
C GLU A 180 3.49 -16.00 5.52
N LEU A 181 3.31 -14.72 5.25
CA LEU A 181 2.96 -13.72 6.25
C LEU A 181 1.49 -13.79 6.70
N GLY A 182 0.65 -14.57 6.01
CA GLY A 182 -0.80 -14.63 6.25
C GLY A 182 -1.55 -13.37 5.78
N GLY A 183 -0.99 -12.63 4.83
CA GLY A 183 -1.56 -11.41 4.29
C GLY A 183 -1.41 -10.18 5.20
N TYR A 184 -2.30 -9.21 5.02
CA TYR A 184 -2.40 -8.04 5.90
C TYR A 184 -3.02 -8.40 7.26
N ASP A 185 -2.63 -7.68 8.31
CA ASP A 185 -3.31 -7.79 9.61
C ASP A 185 -4.67 -7.07 9.57
N THR A 186 -5.73 -7.80 9.75
CA THR A 186 -7.10 -7.27 9.73
C THR A 186 -7.45 -6.37 10.92
N ALA A 187 -6.60 -6.32 11.96
CA ALA A 187 -6.71 -5.36 13.04
C ALA A 187 -6.26 -3.95 12.63
N VAL A 188 -5.52 -3.83 11.51
CA VAL A 188 -5.14 -2.56 10.89
C VAL A 188 -6.18 -2.24 9.82
N VAL A 189 -7.15 -1.40 10.17
CA VAL A 189 -8.30 -1.14 9.30
C VAL A 189 -8.03 -0.07 8.24
N ALA A 190 -7.15 0.88 8.53
CA ALA A 190 -6.64 1.92 7.64
C ALA A 190 -5.38 2.57 8.23
N MET A 191 -4.47 3.10 7.39
CA MET A 191 -3.26 3.83 7.82
C MET A 191 -2.30 2.99 8.67
N GLY A 192 -1.42 2.23 8.03
CA GLY A 192 -0.36 1.45 8.68
C GLY A 192 -0.30 -0.02 8.28
N GLU A 193 -1.13 -0.47 7.36
CA GLU A 193 -1.10 -1.81 6.78
C GLU A 193 0.22 -2.09 6.05
N ASP A 194 0.78 -1.10 5.41
CA ASP A 194 2.08 -1.13 4.76
C ASP A 194 3.23 -1.30 5.78
N LEU A 195 3.19 -0.54 6.89
CA LEU A 195 4.15 -0.69 7.99
C LEU A 195 4.11 -2.09 8.59
N ASP A 196 2.92 -2.58 8.93
CA ASP A 196 2.76 -3.90 9.54
C ASP A 196 3.26 -5.01 8.62
N LEU A 197 2.85 -5.00 7.34
CA LEU A 197 3.29 -5.99 6.35
C LEU A 197 4.80 -5.95 6.16
N CYS A 198 5.37 -4.77 5.95
CA CYS A 198 6.80 -4.57 5.74
C CYS A 198 7.62 -5.00 6.96
N TRP A 199 7.15 -4.69 8.16
CA TRP A 199 7.88 -5.09 9.37
C TRP A 199 7.88 -6.60 9.57
N ARG A 200 6.72 -7.26 9.39
CA ARG A 200 6.62 -8.73 9.44
C ARG A 200 7.49 -9.39 8.37
N ALA A 201 7.52 -8.82 7.15
CA ALA A 201 8.39 -9.30 6.07
C ALA A 201 9.87 -9.26 6.47
N GLN A 202 10.33 -8.18 7.09
CA GLN A 202 11.72 -8.09 7.59
C GLN A 202 12.02 -9.05 8.74
N VAL A 203 11.05 -9.32 9.61
CA VAL A 203 11.21 -10.30 10.70
C VAL A 203 11.47 -11.71 10.17
N VAL A 204 10.89 -12.08 9.03
CA VAL A 204 11.18 -13.36 8.35
C VAL A 204 12.39 -13.28 7.41
N GLY A 205 13.06 -12.13 7.32
CA GLY A 205 14.28 -11.93 6.54
C GLY A 205 14.04 -11.52 5.08
N ALA A 206 12.83 -11.14 4.70
CA ALA A 206 12.56 -10.64 3.37
C ALA A 206 13.15 -9.23 3.18
N ARG A 207 13.64 -8.97 1.97
CA ARG A 207 14.19 -7.69 1.57
C ARG A 207 13.08 -6.80 1.03
N ILE A 208 13.09 -5.51 1.43
CA ILE A 208 12.17 -4.48 0.97
C ILE A 208 12.99 -3.36 0.33
N ILE A 209 12.63 -2.97 -0.88
CA ILE A 209 13.37 -1.96 -1.63
C ILE A 209 12.45 -0.93 -2.28
N VAL A 210 13.02 0.21 -2.60
CA VAL A 210 12.45 1.15 -3.57
C VAL A 210 13.19 1.02 -4.90
N ALA A 211 12.43 0.93 -6.00
CA ALA A 211 12.88 0.92 -7.39
C ALA A 211 12.51 2.26 -8.04
N PRO A 212 13.38 3.28 -7.98
CA PRO A 212 13.00 4.65 -8.35
C PRO A 212 12.79 4.87 -9.85
N ASP A 213 13.25 3.96 -10.72
CA ASP A 213 12.96 3.99 -12.15
C ASP A 213 11.49 3.66 -12.43
N ALA A 214 10.88 2.79 -11.61
CA ALA A 214 9.44 2.57 -11.58
C ALA A 214 8.76 3.76 -10.91
N ARG A 215 7.80 4.38 -11.60
CA ARG A 215 7.16 5.61 -11.12
C ARG A 215 5.65 5.47 -11.12
N VAL A 216 5.01 6.10 -10.13
CA VAL A 216 3.54 6.24 -10.07
C VAL A 216 3.17 7.64 -9.61
N ARG A 217 2.02 8.14 -10.06
CA ARG A 217 1.39 9.34 -9.50
C ARG A 217 0.37 8.92 -8.46
N HIS A 218 0.32 9.61 -7.33
CA HIS A 218 -0.63 9.33 -6.27
C HIS A 218 -1.35 10.61 -5.87
N LEU A 219 -2.67 10.54 -5.73
CA LEU A 219 -3.51 11.67 -5.36
C LEU A 219 -3.59 11.85 -3.84
N GLU A 220 -3.41 10.75 -3.07
CA GLU A 220 -3.44 10.71 -1.60
C GLU A 220 -4.75 11.25 -1.00
N GLU A 221 -5.89 10.91 -1.60
CA GLU A 221 -7.21 11.43 -1.22
C GLU A 221 -7.54 11.24 0.26
N LEU A 222 -7.20 10.08 0.83
CA LEU A 222 -7.42 9.80 2.25
C LEU A 222 -6.40 10.52 3.12
N ALA A 223 -5.11 10.39 2.83
CA ALA A 223 -4.03 10.97 3.63
C ALA A 223 -4.05 12.51 3.57
N GLY A 224 -4.39 13.08 2.41
CA GLY A 224 -4.58 14.51 2.20
C GLY A 224 -5.87 15.08 2.81
N GLY A 225 -6.76 14.23 3.34
CA GLY A 225 -8.01 14.63 3.99
C GLY A 225 -9.12 15.03 3.02
N ALA A 226 -8.96 14.82 1.72
CA ALA A 226 -10.00 15.08 0.73
C ALA A 226 -11.07 13.97 0.72
N ARG A 227 -10.69 12.72 1.04
CA ARG A 227 -11.60 11.60 1.29
C ARG A 227 -11.75 11.39 2.80
N ALA A 228 -12.98 11.30 3.28
CA ALA A 228 -13.24 10.93 4.67
C ALA A 228 -13.06 9.41 4.87
N LEU A 229 -12.61 9.02 6.06
CA LEU A 229 -12.63 7.62 6.46
C LEU A 229 -14.09 7.16 6.61
N ASP A 230 -14.37 5.95 6.11
CA ASP A 230 -15.72 5.36 6.23
C ASP A 230 -16.08 5.18 7.72
N PRO A 231 -17.19 5.76 8.19
CA PRO A 231 -17.64 5.60 9.57
C PRO A 231 -17.85 4.13 9.98
N ALA A 232 -18.20 3.24 9.03
CA ALA A 232 -18.34 1.82 9.31
C ALA A 232 -17.02 1.16 9.72
N LEU A 233 -15.89 1.62 9.18
CA LEU A 233 -14.57 1.15 9.60
C LEU A 233 -14.25 1.53 11.04
N LEU A 234 -14.57 2.76 11.44
CA LEU A 234 -14.38 3.22 12.81
C LEU A 234 -15.26 2.45 13.80
N ALA A 235 -16.52 2.19 13.43
CA ALA A 235 -17.42 1.37 14.23
C ALA A 235 -16.88 -0.05 14.49
N SER A 236 -16.22 -0.65 13.49
CA SER A 236 -15.63 -1.99 13.62
C SER A 236 -14.48 -2.06 14.63
N THR A 237 -13.82 -0.96 14.97
CA THR A 237 -12.76 -0.89 15.98
C THR A 237 -13.27 -0.82 17.41
N GLY A 238 -14.59 -0.75 17.63
CA GLY A 238 -15.22 -0.61 18.94
C GLY A 238 -15.16 0.81 19.51
N GLU A 239 -14.81 1.80 18.69
CA GLU A 239 -14.62 3.21 19.10
C GLU A 239 -15.88 4.09 18.95
N GLU A 240 -17.03 3.50 18.65
CA GLU A 240 -18.32 4.23 18.59
C GLU A 240 -18.66 5.05 19.84
N ALA A 241 -17.99 4.78 20.97
CA ALA A 241 -18.24 5.41 22.27
C ALA A 241 -17.27 6.55 22.62
N ALA A 242 -16.32 6.89 21.74
CA ALA A 242 -15.38 7.96 22.03
C ALA A 242 -16.09 9.32 21.97
N ALA A 243 -15.87 10.18 22.97
CA ALA A 243 -16.46 11.52 23.04
C ALA A 243 -16.01 12.44 21.90
N HIS A 244 -15.01 12.04 21.12
CA HIS A 244 -14.45 12.75 19.97
C HIS A 244 -14.21 11.78 18.81
N PRO A 245 -14.42 12.22 17.54
CA PRO A 245 -14.09 11.39 16.38
C PRO A 245 -12.58 11.16 16.33
N VAL A 246 -12.19 9.89 16.14
CA VAL A 246 -10.78 9.48 15.97
C VAL A 246 -10.22 10.13 14.70
N THR A 247 -9.09 10.79 14.82
CA THR A 247 -8.38 11.38 13.68
C THR A 247 -7.55 10.31 12.94
N LEU A 248 -7.22 10.57 11.67
CA LEU A 248 -6.32 9.70 10.90
C LEU A 248 -4.94 9.56 11.57
N GLN A 249 -4.44 10.63 12.20
CA GLN A 249 -3.15 10.62 12.91
C GLN A 249 -3.20 9.72 14.16
N GLU A 250 -4.28 9.78 14.94
CA GLU A 250 -4.46 8.90 16.10
C GLU A 250 -4.57 7.43 15.67
N LEU A 251 -5.30 7.16 14.58
CA LEU A 251 -5.43 5.82 14.03
C LEU A 251 -4.07 5.29 13.53
N GLN A 252 -3.33 6.10 12.78
CA GLN A 252 -1.98 5.77 12.33
C GLN A 252 -1.06 5.48 13.51
N ARG A 253 -1.05 6.37 14.52
CA ARG A 253 -0.21 6.17 15.71
C ARG A 253 -0.54 4.90 16.47
N ARG A 254 -1.82 4.56 16.59
CA ARG A 254 -2.27 3.30 17.18
C ARG A 254 -1.73 2.08 16.41
N HIS A 255 -1.81 2.10 15.08
CA HIS A 255 -1.31 1.01 14.25
C HIS A 255 0.22 0.90 14.26
N GLU A 256 0.94 2.02 14.31
CA GLU A 256 2.38 2.05 14.53
C GLU A 256 2.76 1.35 15.86
N LEU A 257 2.06 1.67 16.94
CA LEU A 257 2.28 1.02 18.24
C LEU A 257 1.93 -0.47 18.20
N LEU A 258 0.84 -0.84 17.50
CA LEU A 258 0.49 -2.24 17.31
C LEU A 258 1.60 -3.02 16.61
N ALA A 259 2.19 -2.46 15.55
CA ALA A 259 3.33 -3.04 14.85
C ALA A 259 4.56 -3.16 15.75
N VAL A 260 4.86 -2.14 16.57
CA VAL A 260 5.93 -2.17 17.59
C VAL A 260 5.74 -3.35 18.55
N PHE A 261 4.55 -3.48 19.15
CA PHE A 261 4.29 -4.55 20.11
C PHE A 261 4.33 -5.94 19.49
N LYS A 262 3.93 -6.06 18.23
CA LYS A 262 3.93 -7.31 17.49
C LYS A 262 5.33 -7.74 17.03
N CYS A 263 6.12 -6.81 16.50
CA CYS A 263 7.34 -7.12 15.79
C CYS A 263 8.62 -6.96 16.61
N TYR A 264 8.63 -6.14 17.67
CA TYR A 264 9.80 -6.02 18.52
C TYR A 264 9.97 -7.23 19.46
N GLY A 265 11.20 -7.70 19.57
CA GLY A 265 11.57 -8.69 20.60
C GLY A 265 11.44 -8.11 22.01
N ARG A 266 11.21 -8.98 23.01
CA ARG A 266 10.96 -8.60 24.43
C ARG A 266 11.97 -7.64 25.02
N PHE A 267 13.25 -7.76 24.69
CA PHE A 267 14.29 -6.86 25.17
C PHE A 267 14.20 -5.47 24.58
N HIS A 268 13.76 -5.34 23.32
CA HIS A 268 13.52 -4.04 22.69
C HIS A 268 12.32 -3.36 23.30
N LEU A 269 11.23 -4.10 23.57
CA LEU A 269 10.04 -3.55 24.20
C LEU A 269 10.32 -2.96 25.58
N ILE A 270 11.14 -3.59 26.42
CA ILE A 270 11.56 -3.04 27.72
C ILE A 270 12.22 -1.65 27.58
N ARG A 271 12.90 -1.39 26.47
CA ARG A 271 13.59 -0.11 26.23
C ARG A 271 12.68 0.93 25.54
N VAL A 272 11.80 0.50 24.66
CA VAL A 272 10.95 1.37 23.81
C VAL A 272 9.68 1.79 24.55
N VAL A 273 9.02 0.89 25.25
CA VAL A 273 7.74 1.17 25.95
C VAL A 273 7.85 2.34 26.94
N PRO A 274 8.87 2.45 27.80
CA PRO A 274 8.99 3.61 28.70
C PRO A 274 9.16 4.94 27.93
N GLN A 275 9.85 4.92 26.78
CA GLN A 275 10.06 6.12 25.98
C GLN A 275 8.76 6.58 25.31
N VAL A 276 7.99 5.63 24.75
CA VAL A 276 6.68 5.89 24.17
C VAL A 276 5.71 6.44 25.21
N LEU A 277 5.70 5.87 26.44
CA LEU A 277 4.86 6.35 27.54
C LEU A 277 5.22 7.78 27.96
N VAL A 278 6.51 8.13 27.99
CA VAL A 278 6.95 9.48 28.33
C VAL A 278 6.53 10.48 27.27
N MET A 279 6.61 10.11 25.97
CA MET A 279 6.13 10.97 24.88
C MET A 279 4.62 11.18 24.91
N ALA A 280 3.85 10.12 25.16
CA ALA A 280 2.37 10.18 25.24
C ALA A 280 1.86 11.00 26.46
N ILE A 281 2.66 11.20 27.51
CA ILE A 281 2.29 12.03 28.68
C ILE A 281 2.69 13.52 28.46
N GLY A 282 3.60 13.77 27.51
CA GLY A 282 4.14 15.11 27.22
C GLY A 282 3.37 15.88 26.13
N GLU A 283 2.41 15.23 25.45
CA GLU A 283 1.42 15.83 24.54
C GLU A 283 0.11 16.11 25.29
#